data_4749565878ed21a240c44c74bd0953d0
#
_entry.id   4749565878ed21a240c44c74bd0953d0
#
_cell.length_a   1.000
_cell.length_b   1.000
_cell.length_c   1.000
_cell.angle_alpha   90.00
_cell.angle_beta   90.00
_cell.angle_gamma   90.00
#
_symmetry.space_group_name_H-M   'P 1'
#
loop_
_entity.id
_entity.type
_entity.pdbx_description
1 polymer ?
#
loop_
_entity_poly.entity_id
_entity_poly.type
_entity_poly.pdbx_seq_one_letter_code
_entity_poly.pdbx_strand_id
1 'polypeptide(L)'
;MAETLLTAQDLSFGWPGQAPLFNALSLQLSRGEVLAVLGPNGRGKSTLMQLLLGTLPLQQGAVECAGGIGFVPQHFTAPFAYRVLDIVLMGRARYVGLFRSPSAQDHRLAKEALQSLDMLGFADREFGSLSGGQRQLVLIARALAMSCEVLILDEPTSALDLHHQDRVLSLISSLARERQMAVMFSTHQPNHAHAVADRALLLGAEGQHQIGPCARVLTAECLSPLFDLAIERVALQIEGRQFETLVPLYRSQRERHHE
;
A
#
# COMPACT_ATOMS: atom_id res chain seq x y z
N MET A 1 2.66 20.21 -14.40
CA MET A 1 3.17 18.90 -13.98
C MET A 1 2.81 18.71 -12.51
N ALA A 2 2.36 17.53 -12.09
CA ALA A 2 2.08 17.28 -10.68
C ALA A 2 3.38 17.38 -9.86
N GLU A 3 3.28 17.86 -8.62
CA GLU A 3 4.40 18.00 -7.70
C GLU A 3 4.88 16.62 -7.24
N THR A 4 6.18 16.35 -7.38
CA THR A 4 6.79 15.10 -6.86
C THR A 4 7.00 15.22 -5.36
N LEU A 5 6.46 14.27 -4.58
CA LEU A 5 6.53 14.24 -3.13
C LEU A 5 7.54 13.22 -2.59
N LEU A 6 7.79 12.13 -3.31
CA LEU A 6 8.75 11.11 -2.96
C LEU A 6 9.59 10.77 -4.19
N THR A 7 10.90 10.72 -4.04
CA THR A 7 11.85 10.28 -5.07
C THR A 7 12.80 9.26 -4.48
N ALA A 8 12.99 8.17 -5.18
CA ALA A 8 14.04 7.21 -4.93
C ALA A 8 14.89 7.07 -6.19
N GLN A 9 16.21 7.16 -6.05
CA GLN A 9 17.17 7.15 -7.16
C GLN A 9 18.18 6.03 -6.96
N ASP A 10 18.32 5.18 -7.97
CA ASP A 10 19.33 4.13 -8.11
C ASP A 10 19.46 3.22 -6.87
N LEU A 11 18.32 2.88 -6.27
CA LEU A 11 18.29 2.00 -5.11
C LEU A 11 18.79 0.60 -5.48
N SER A 12 19.87 0.17 -4.83
CA SER A 12 20.33 -1.22 -4.89
C SER A 12 20.38 -1.79 -3.49
N PHE A 13 19.82 -2.98 -3.33
CA PHE A 13 19.77 -3.66 -2.03
C PHE A 13 19.70 -5.17 -2.19
N GLY A 14 20.39 -5.88 -1.33
CA GLY A 14 20.32 -7.34 -1.19
C GLY A 14 20.67 -7.77 0.23
N TRP A 15 20.04 -8.83 0.70
CA TRP A 15 20.41 -9.43 1.99
C TRP A 15 21.74 -10.21 1.87
N PRO A 16 22.58 -10.24 2.90
CA PRO A 16 23.86 -10.97 2.85
C PRO A 16 23.65 -12.41 2.42
N GLY A 17 24.43 -12.85 1.41
CA GLY A 17 24.36 -14.23 0.88
C GLY A 17 23.12 -14.55 0.02
N GLN A 18 22.31 -13.56 -0.34
CA GLN A 18 21.15 -13.74 -1.21
C GLN A 18 21.30 -12.94 -2.52
N ALA A 19 20.52 -13.32 -3.52
CA ALA A 19 20.41 -12.53 -4.75
C ALA A 19 19.88 -11.12 -4.46
N PRO A 20 20.29 -10.10 -5.25
CA PRO A 20 19.82 -8.74 -5.05
C PRO A 20 18.30 -8.65 -5.19
N LEU A 21 17.67 -7.87 -4.30
CA LEU A 21 16.24 -7.55 -4.37
C LEU A 21 15.97 -6.40 -5.35
N PHE A 22 16.89 -5.43 -5.41
CA PHE A 22 16.81 -4.27 -6.30
C PHE A 22 18.19 -4.01 -6.89
N ASN A 23 18.20 -3.56 -8.15
CA ASN A 23 19.41 -3.17 -8.87
C ASN A 23 19.14 -1.86 -9.62
N ALA A 24 19.65 -0.74 -9.12
CA ALA A 24 19.45 0.60 -9.65
C ALA A 24 17.95 0.97 -9.85
N LEU A 25 17.10 0.59 -8.89
CA LEU A 25 15.68 0.90 -8.93
C LEU A 25 15.46 2.40 -8.67
N SER A 26 14.78 3.07 -9.61
CA SER A 26 14.40 4.47 -9.50
C SER A 26 12.89 4.62 -9.64
N LEU A 27 12.29 5.42 -8.76
CA LEU A 27 10.87 5.74 -8.80
C LEU A 27 10.60 7.15 -8.29
N GLN A 28 9.48 7.70 -8.72
CA GLN A 28 8.93 8.96 -8.23
C GLN A 28 7.45 8.74 -7.93
N LEU A 29 6.95 9.44 -6.92
CA LEU A 29 5.55 9.44 -6.55
C LEU A 29 5.09 10.88 -6.40
N SER A 30 4.06 11.25 -7.17
CA SER A 30 3.57 12.61 -7.28
C SER A 30 2.31 12.83 -6.44
N ARG A 31 2.01 14.09 -6.17
CA ARG A 31 0.77 14.51 -5.50
C ARG A 31 -0.47 13.99 -6.27
N GLY A 32 -1.41 13.38 -5.57
CA GLY A 32 -2.64 12.82 -6.14
C GLY A 32 -2.44 11.52 -6.93
N GLU A 33 -1.24 10.94 -6.94
CA GLU A 33 -0.91 9.70 -7.64
C GLU A 33 -1.04 8.48 -6.74
N VAL A 34 -1.51 7.37 -7.32
CA VAL A 34 -1.49 6.04 -6.69
C VAL A 34 -0.50 5.16 -7.43
N LEU A 35 0.52 4.67 -6.73
CA LEU A 35 1.51 3.70 -7.22
C LEU A 35 1.31 2.35 -6.53
N ALA A 36 1.01 1.31 -7.29
CA ALA A 36 0.97 -0.06 -6.78
C ALA A 36 2.34 -0.74 -6.92
N VAL A 37 2.77 -1.45 -5.89
CA VAL A 37 3.97 -2.30 -5.91
C VAL A 37 3.53 -3.76 -5.94
N LEU A 38 3.76 -4.43 -7.07
CA LEU A 38 3.34 -5.81 -7.31
C LEU A 38 4.52 -6.76 -7.36
N GLY A 39 4.27 -7.97 -6.95
CA GLY A 39 5.19 -9.10 -7.07
C GLY A 39 4.82 -10.22 -6.11
N PRO A 40 5.28 -11.44 -6.35
CA PRO A 40 5.15 -12.56 -5.43
C PRO A 40 5.75 -12.25 -4.04
N ASN A 41 5.43 -13.09 -3.07
CA ASN A 41 6.05 -12.99 -1.75
C ASN A 41 7.57 -13.22 -1.85
N GLY A 42 8.33 -12.50 -1.00
CA GLY A 42 9.80 -12.57 -1.00
C GLY A 42 10.49 -11.71 -2.07
N ARG A 43 9.77 -10.98 -2.92
CA ARG A 43 10.37 -10.10 -3.95
C ARG A 43 10.77 -8.71 -3.43
N GLY A 44 10.73 -8.49 -2.12
CA GLY A 44 11.25 -7.25 -1.53
C GLY A 44 10.25 -6.11 -1.40
N LYS A 45 8.93 -6.33 -1.59
CA LYS A 45 7.91 -5.26 -1.45
C LYS A 45 8.04 -4.51 -0.11
N SER A 46 8.00 -5.24 1.01
CA SER A 46 8.14 -4.64 2.35
C SER A 46 9.55 -4.07 2.58
N THR A 47 10.59 -4.70 2.02
CA THR A 47 11.97 -4.18 2.08
C THR A 47 12.08 -2.83 1.37
N LEU A 48 11.48 -2.68 0.18
CA LEU A 48 11.44 -1.40 -0.52
C LEU A 48 10.78 -0.33 0.34
N MET A 49 9.64 -0.64 0.95
CA MET A 49 8.94 0.30 1.84
C MET A 49 9.80 0.69 3.04
N GLN A 50 10.53 -0.25 3.66
CA GLN A 50 11.44 0.03 4.77
C GLN A 50 12.62 0.94 4.35
N LEU A 51 13.14 0.78 3.13
CA LEU A 51 14.17 1.67 2.57
C LEU A 51 13.60 3.09 2.37
N LEU A 52 12.40 3.21 1.79
CA LEU A 52 11.73 4.49 1.58
C LEU A 52 11.39 5.21 2.89
N LEU A 53 11.08 4.46 3.94
CA LEU A 53 10.82 4.97 5.29
C LEU A 53 12.09 5.34 6.07
N GLY A 54 13.27 4.95 5.58
CA GLY A 54 14.53 5.10 6.30
C GLY A 54 14.66 4.21 7.55
N THR A 55 13.79 3.19 7.73
CA THR A 55 13.87 2.21 8.81
C THR A 55 14.89 1.11 8.53
N LEU A 56 15.24 0.92 7.26
CA LEU A 56 16.34 0.09 6.80
C LEU A 56 17.39 0.98 6.12
N PRO A 57 18.68 0.86 6.46
CA PRO A 57 19.73 1.68 5.85
C PRO A 57 19.90 1.36 4.35
N LEU A 58 20.09 2.39 3.55
CA LEU A 58 20.38 2.26 2.13
C LEU A 58 21.77 1.65 1.94
N GLN A 59 21.91 0.69 1.03
CA GLN A 59 23.21 0.20 0.59
C GLN A 59 23.75 1.07 -0.56
N GLN A 60 22.87 1.45 -1.50
CA GLN A 60 23.18 2.37 -2.59
C GLN A 60 21.93 3.17 -2.96
N GLY A 61 22.15 4.33 -3.58
CA GLY A 61 21.08 5.23 -4.02
C GLY A 61 20.71 6.27 -2.98
N ALA A 62 19.64 7.00 -3.25
CA ALA A 62 19.11 8.05 -2.38
C ALA A 62 17.60 8.03 -2.34
N VAL A 63 17.03 8.49 -1.22
CA VAL A 63 15.58 8.68 -1.04
C VAL A 63 15.36 10.09 -0.51
N GLU A 64 14.50 10.84 -1.19
CA GLU A 64 14.07 12.17 -0.79
C GLU A 64 12.55 12.21 -0.68
N CYS A 65 12.04 12.84 0.37
CA CYS A 65 10.60 13.03 0.57
C CYS A 65 10.30 14.46 1.01
N ALA A 66 9.47 15.13 0.24
CA ALA A 66 8.91 16.42 0.60
C ALA A 66 7.72 16.20 1.55
N GLY A 67 7.93 16.43 2.84
CA GLY A 67 6.89 16.23 3.85
C GLY A 67 7.06 14.94 4.67
N GLY A 68 5.97 14.51 5.31
CA GLY A 68 5.96 13.30 6.14
C GLY A 68 5.43 12.09 5.40
N ILE A 69 5.94 10.91 5.75
CA ILE A 69 5.41 9.63 5.28
C ILE A 69 4.58 8.98 6.39
N GLY A 70 3.31 8.71 6.11
CA GLY A 70 2.47 7.84 6.93
C GLY A 70 2.64 6.40 6.48
N PHE A 71 2.77 5.48 7.44
CA PHE A 71 2.96 4.06 7.13
C PHE A 71 1.93 3.16 7.81
N VAL A 72 1.39 2.24 7.03
CA VAL A 72 0.49 1.18 7.48
C VAL A 72 1.15 -0.17 7.21
N PRO A 73 1.63 -0.88 8.24
CA PRO A 73 2.27 -2.18 8.08
C PRO A 73 1.25 -3.27 7.75
N GLN A 74 1.69 -4.34 7.10
CA GLN A 74 0.88 -5.54 6.82
C GLN A 74 0.34 -6.18 8.09
N HIS A 75 1.16 -6.27 9.13
CA HIS A 75 0.80 -6.82 10.42
C HIS A 75 1.04 -5.81 11.53
N PHE A 76 0.02 -5.60 12.34
CA PHE A 76 0.12 -4.80 13.55
C PHE A 76 -0.57 -5.54 14.69
N THR A 77 0.20 -5.84 15.73
CA THR A 77 -0.32 -6.42 16.97
C THR A 77 -0.12 -5.40 18.10
N ALA A 78 -1.22 -4.99 18.70
CA ALA A 78 -1.16 -4.16 19.90
C ALA A 78 -0.72 -5.03 21.07
N PRO A 79 0.39 -4.68 21.77
CA PRO A 79 0.92 -5.50 22.88
C PRO A 79 0.03 -5.47 24.13
N PHE A 80 -0.92 -4.55 24.21
CA PHE A 80 -1.85 -4.35 25.32
C PHE A 80 -3.26 -4.05 24.79
N ALA A 81 -4.25 -4.04 25.68
CA ALA A 81 -5.65 -3.69 25.42
C ALA A 81 -5.82 -2.17 25.21
N TYR A 82 -5.22 -1.64 24.14
CA TYR A 82 -5.37 -0.23 23.78
C TYR A 82 -6.76 0.07 23.20
N ARG A 83 -7.28 1.26 23.49
CA ARG A 83 -8.46 1.78 22.80
C ARG A 83 -8.09 2.21 21.38
N VAL A 84 -9.07 2.24 20.51
CA VAL A 84 -8.92 2.72 19.14
C VAL A 84 -8.30 4.12 19.08
N LEU A 85 -8.77 5.04 19.93
CA LEU A 85 -8.22 6.40 19.99
C LEU A 85 -6.73 6.40 20.39
N ASP A 86 -6.32 5.53 21.31
CA ASP A 86 -4.92 5.44 21.75
C ASP A 86 -4.02 4.99 20.60
N ILE A 87 -4.48 3.99 19.80
CA ILE A 87 -3.76 3.55 18.59
C ILE A 87 -3.59 4.69 17.59
N VAL A 88 -4.64 5.50 17.36
CA VAL A 88 -4.54 6.63 16.42
C VAL A 88 -3.64 7.74 16.97
N LEU A 89 -3.68 7.99 18.28
CA LEU A 89 -2.78 8.95 18.95
C LEU A 89 -1.30 8.56 18.83
N MET A 90 -0.94 7.28 18.67
CA MET A 90 0.43 6.87 18.37
C MET A 90 0.95 7.50 17.08
N GLY A 91 0.08 7.82 16.12
CA GLY A 91 0.43 8.60 14.92
C GLY A 91 0.94 10.00 15.22
N ARG A 92 0.59 10.55 16.39
CA ARG A 92 1.05 11.87 16.84
C ARG A 92 2.37 11.85 17.62
N ALA A 93 2.93 10.65 17.91
CA ALA A 93 4.09 10.48 18.79
C ALA A 93 5.29 11.39 18.43
N ARG A 94 5.54 11.64 17.13
CA ARG A 94 6.64 12.53 16.68
C ARG A 94 6.46 13.99 17.11
N TYR A 95 5.22 14.43 17.42
CA TYR A 95 4.90 15.80 17.84
C TYR A 95 4.78 15.91 19.35
N VAL A 96 4.68 14.78 20.05
CA VAL A 96 4.61 14.70 21.51
C VAL A 96 6.03 14.50 22.02
N GLY A 97 6.54 15.42 22.84
CA GLY A 97 7.89 15.29 23.44
C GLY A 97 7.97 14.04 24.33
N LEU A 98 9.18 13.49 24.47
CA LEU A 98 9.49 12.23 25.17
C LEU A 98 8.85 12.07 26.57
N PHE A 99 8.61 13.19 27.28
CA PHE A 99 8.03 13.20 28.64
C PHE A 99 6.69 13.97 28.70
N ARG A 100 6.02 14.14 27.57
CA ARG A 100 4.74 14.85 27.51
C ARG A 100 3.61 13.92 27.12
N SER A 101 2.40 14.21 27.60
CA SER A 101 1.19 13.57 27.15
C SER A 101 0.68 14.27 25.88
N PRO A 102 -0.09 13.56 25.02
CA PRO A 102 -0.74 14.17 23.86
C PRO A 102 -1.58 15.38 24.25
N SER A 103 -1.46 16.45 23.50
CA SER A 103 -2.20 17.70 23.71
C SER A 103 -3.67 17.59 23.28
N ALA A 104 -4.50 18.58 23.64
CA ALA A 104 -5.87 18.67 23.15
C ALA A 104 -5.93 18.73 21.60
N GLN A 105 -4.91 19.32 20.96
CA GLN A 105 -4.80 19.37 19.51
C GLN A 105 -4.52 17.98 18.93
N ASP A 106 -3.65 17.18 19.54
CA ASP A 106 -3.38 15.81 19.10
C ASP A 106 -4.62 14.93 19.19
N HIS A 107 -5.39 15.05 20.27
CA HIS A 107 -6.66 14.36 20.43
C HIS A 107 -7.69 14.79 19.36
N ARG A 108 -7.76 16.08 19.04
CA ARG A 108 -8.64 16.58 17.97
C ARG A 108 -8.26 15.97 16.63
N LEU A 109 -6.98 16.03 16.22
CA LEU A 109 -6.50 15.47 14.97
C LEU A 109 -6.71 13.95 14.87
N ALA A 110 -6.50 13.22 15.97
CA ALA A 110 -6.78 11.79 16.02
C ALA A 110 -8.28 11.48 15.82
N LYS A 111 -9.18 12.27 16.45
CA LYS A 111 -10.62 12.13 16.26
C LYS A 111 -11.06 12.51 14.84
N GLU A 112 -10.51 13.57 14.27
CA GLU A 112 -10.76 13.98 12.88
C GLU A 112 -10.33 12.88 11.89
N ALA A 113 -9.18 12.24 12.12
CA ALA A 113 -8.74 11.10 11.33
C ALA A 113 -9.72 9.91 11.42
N LEU A 114 -10.18 9.56 12.63
CA LEU A 114 -11.20 8.53 12.81
C LEU A 114 -12.53 8.90 12.15
N GLN A 115 -12.97 10.14 12.30
CA GLN A 115 -14.22 10.64 11.71
C GLN A 115 -14.19 10.57 10.19
N SER A 116 -13.05 10.89 9.58
CA SER A 116 -12.87 10.84 8.13
C SER A 116 -12.97 9.44 7.52
N LEU A 117 -12.96 8.40 8.34
CA LEU A 117 -13.07 6.99 7.97
C LEU A 117 -14.32 6.31 8.58
N ASP A 118 -15.27 7.09 9.12
CA ASP A 118 -16.48 6.61 9.82
C ASP A 118 -16.17 5.70 11.03
N MET A 119 -15.01 5.90 11.66
CA MET A 119 -14.55 5.09 12.79
C MET A 119 -14.64 5.80 14.14
N LEU A 120 -15.12 7.06 14.20
CA LEU A 120 -15.17 7.83 15.44
C LEU A 120 -16.04 7.15 16.52
N GLY A 121 -17.14 6.51 16.14
CA GLY A 121 -18.00 5.76 17.06
C GLY A 121 -17.34 4.56 17.76
N PHE A 122 -16.17 4.16 17.29
CA PHE A 122 -15.35 3.07 17.86
C PHE A 122 -14.20 3.58 18.75
N ALA A 123 -14.04 4.90 18.92
CA ALA A 123 -12.87 5.53 19.55
C ALA A 123 -12.52 4.95 20.93
N ASP A 124 -13.54 4.65 21.75
CA ASP A 124 -13.39 4.13 23.13
C ASP A 124 -13.38 2.60 23.19
N ARG A 125 -13.60 1.90 22.07
CA ARG A 125 -13.56 0.43 22.03
C ARG A 125 -12.12 -0.07 22.07
N GLU A 126 -11.95 -1.29 22.58
CA GLU A 126 -10.67 -1.99 22.51
C GLU A 126 -10.33 -2.35 21.05
N PHE A 127 -9.11 -2.02 20.60
CA PHE A 127 -8.64 -2.30 19.24
C PHE A 127 -8.70 -3.80 18.91
N GLY A 128 -8.36 -4.67 19.88
CA GLY A 128 -8.41 -6.12 19.71
C GLY A 128 -9.82 -6.68 19.43
N SER A 129 -10.86 -5.98 19.85
CA SER A 129 -12.27 -6.38 19.65
C SER A 129 -12.83 -6.08 18.25
N LEU A 130 -12.08 -5.35 17.42
CA LEU A 130 -12.51 -4.95 16.10
C LEU A 130 -12.35 -6.08 15.07
N SER A 131 -13.17 -6.06 13.99
CA SER A 131 -12.97 -6.91 12.83
C SER A 131 -11.66 -6.54 12.10
N GLY A 132 -11.15 -7.43 11.22
CA GLY A 132 -9.95 -7.19 10.43
C GLY A 132 -10.05 -5.89 9.62
N GLY A 133 -11.16 -5.67 8.91
CA GLY A 133 -11.39 -4.46 8.14
C GLY A 133 -11.45 -3.19 9.00
N GLN A 134 -12.10 -3.25 10.17
CA GLN A 134 -12.13 -2.13 11.11
C GLN A 134 -10.73 -1.82 11.65
N ARG A 135 -9.94 -2.84 12.01
CA ARG A 135 -8.54 -2.66 12.43
C ARG A 135 -7.73 -1.98 11.34
N GLN A 136 -7.89 -2.37 10.08
CA GLN A 136 -7.21 -1.77 8.96
C GLN A 136 -7.53 -0.27 8.83
N LEU A 137 -8.80 0.11 8.93
CA LEU A 137 -9.21 1.52 8.90
C LEU A 137 -8.61 2.33 10.07
N VAL A 138 -8.51 1.75 11.26
CA VAL A 138 -7.86 2.39 12.42
C VAL A 138 -6.36 2.61 12.17
N LEU A 139 -5.68 1.65 11.54
CA LEU A 139 -4.26 1.81 11.18
C LEU A 139 -4.06 2.90 10.11
N ILE A 140 -4.98 3.01 9.15
CA ILE A 140 -4.97 4.12 8.18
C ILE A 140 -5.24 5.44 8.91
N ALA A 141 -6.23 5.50 9.83
CA ALA A 141 -6.48 6.70 10.63
C ALA A 141 -5.23 7.13 11.43
N ARG A 142 -4.50 6.18 12.02
CA ARG A 142 -3.22 6.44 12.69
C ARG A 142 -2.20 7.10 11.76
N ALA A 143 -2.07 6.60 10.53
CA ALA A 143 -1.17 7.19 9.54
C ALA A 143 -1.63 8.59 9.12
N LEU A 144 -2.93 8.80 8.89
CA LEU A 144 -3.50 10.12 8.56
C LEU A 144 -3.34 11.15 9.70
N ALA A 145 -3.43 10.72 10.95
CA ALA A 145 -3.21 11.59 12.11
C ALA A 145 -1.79 12.19 12.16
N MET A 146 -0.82 11.61 11.45
CA MET A 146 0.53 12.18 11.28
C MET A 146 0.55 13.45 10.42
N SER A 147 -0.56 13.84 9.78
CA SER A 147 -0.60 14.95 8.82
C SER A 147 0.47 14.79 7.72
N CYS A 148 0.54 13.59 7.14
CA CYS A 148 1.49 13.25 6.09
C CYS A 148 0.94 13.58 4.69
N GLU A 149 1.83 13.83 3.74
CA GLU A 149 1.49 14.03 2.33
C GLU A 149 1.68 12.76 1.49
N VAL A 150 2.52 11.84 1.98
CA VAL A 150 2.77 10.53 1.38
C VAL A 150 2.22 9.45 2.30
N LEU A 151 1.45 8.51 1.77
CA LEU A 151 0.93 7.35 2.50
C LEU A 151 1.46 6.07 1.86
N ILE A 152 2.14 5.24 2.66
CA ILE A 152 2.64 3.92 2.23
C ILE A 152 1.87 2.84 2.99
N LEU A 153 1.28 1.87 2.26
CA LEU A 153 0.52 0.77 2.84
C LEU A 153 1.11 -0.57 2.37
N ASP A 154 1.49 -1.40 3.32
CA ASP A 154 2.02 -2.74 3.02
C ASP A 154 0.90 -3.78 3.07
N GLU A 155 0.53 -4.32 1.91
CA GLU A 155 -0.55 -5.29 1.68
C GLU A 155 -1.86 -4.94 2.43
N PRO A 156 -2.44 -3.74 2.23
CA PRO A 156 -3.54 -3.23 3.05
C PRO A 156 -4.84 -4.02 2.94
N THR A 157 -4.96 -4.90 1.95
CA THR A 157 -6.14 -5.72 1.66
C THR A 157 -5.95 -7.18 2.03
N SER A 158 -4.74 -7.58 2.48
CA SER A 158 -4.47 -8.96 2.88
C SER A 158 -5.35 -9.37 4.07
N ALA A 159 -5.86 -10.60 4.05
CA ALA A 159 -6.74 -11.16 5.09
C ALA A 159 -8.10 -10.42 5.29
N LEU A 160 -8.53 -9.60 4.32
CA LEU A 160 -9.86 -8.99 4.30
C LEU A 160 -10.80 -9.74 3.35
N ASP A 161 -12.10 -9.78 3.67
CA ASP A 161 -13.12 -10.21 2.73
C ASP A 161 -13.30 -9.19 1.59
N LEU A 162 -14.01 -9.58 0.53
CA LEU A 162 -14.17 -8.78 -0.69
C LEU A 162 -14.80 -7.40 -0.42
N HIS A 163 -15.77 -7.33 0.50
CA HIS A 163 -16.42 -6.06 0.84
C HIS A 163 -15.43 -5.08 1.53
N HIS A 164 -14.64 -5.57 2.45
CA HIS A 164 -13.61 -4.76 3.13
C HIS A 164 -12.44 -4.42 2.21
N GLN A 165 -12.08 -5.32 1.27
CA GLN A 165 -11.08 -5.02 0.23
C GLN A 165 -11.53 -3.84 -0.64
N ASP A 166 -12.77 -3.89 -1.15
CA ASP A 166 -13.35 -2.80 -1.94
C ASP A 166 -13.35 -1.47 -1.18
N ARG A 167 -13.75 -1.48 0.09
CA ARG A 167 -13.75 -0.29 0.94
C ARG A 167 -12.34 0.31 1.10
N VAL A 168 -11.31 -0.51 1.29
CA VAL A 168 -9.91 -0.05 1.41
C VAL A 168 -9.40 0.48 0.08
N LEU A 169 -9.69 -0.18 -1.04
CA LEU A 169 -9.29 0.28 -2.38
C LEU A 169 -9.97 1.61 -2.74
N SER A 170 -11.27 1.74 -2.47
CA SER A 170 -12.01 2.99 -2.67
C SER A 170 -11.43 4.12 -1.81
N LEU A 171 -11.04 3.82 -0.56
CA LEU A 171 -10.39 4.78 0.32
C LEU A 171 -9.03 5.24 -0.24
N ILE A 172 -8.19 4.33 -0.74
CA ILE A 172 -6.90 4.66 -1.38
C ILE A 172 -7.13 5.65 -2.52
N SER A 173 -8.11 5.38 -3.38
CA SER A 173 -8.48 6.26 -4.49
C SER A 173 -8.94 7.65 -4.00
N SER A 174 -9.84 7.71 -3.02
CA SER A 174 -10.33 8.96 -2.43
C SER A 174 -9.20 9.78 -1.78
N LEU A 175 -8.32 9.16 -1.00
CA LEU A 175 -7.16 9.83 -0.39
C LEU A 175 -6.26 10.49 -1.46
N ALA A 176 -6.03 9.81 -2.56
CA ALA A 176 -5.24 10.38 -3.65
C ALA A 176 -6.01 11.49 -4.39
N ARG A 177 -7.25 11.25 -4.82
CA ARG A 177 -7.99 12.17 -5.69
C ARG A 177 -8.54 13.38 -4.95
N GLU A 178 -9.16 13.19 -3.78
CA GLU A 178 -9.85 14.23 -3.05
C GLU A 178 -8.92 14.97 -2.09
N ARG A 179 -8.01 14.25 -1.42
CA ARG A 179 -7.05 14.84 -0.48
C ARG A 179 -5.69 15.15 -1.10
N GLN A 180 -5.51 14.83 -2.37
CA GLN A 180 -4.28 15.07 -3.11
C GLN A 180 -3.03 14.47 -2.44
N MET A 181 -3.21 13.33 -1.76
CA MET A 181 -2.10 12.58 -1.17
C MET A 181 -1.39 11.76 -2.24
N ALA A 182 -0.09 11.58 -2.10
CA ALA A 182 0.67 10.58 -2.84
C ALA A 182 0.53 9.24 -2.12
N VAL A 183 -0.02 8.22 -2.77
CA VAL A 183 -0.29 6.93 -2.14
C VAL A 183 0.50 5.82 -2.82
N MET A 184 1.26 5.04 -2.03
CA MET A 184 1.90 3.80 -2.47
C MET A 184 1.32 2.63 -1.71
N PHE A 185 0.97 1.54 -2.38
CA PHE A 185 0.58 0.32 -1.69
C PHE A 185 1.17 -0.93 -2.34
N SER A 186 1.51 -1.93 -1.53
CA SER A 186 1.91 -3.22 -2.03
C SER A 186 0.71 -4.16 -2.17
N THR A 187 0.79 -5.05 -3.12
CA THR A 187 -0.19 -6.13 -3.30
C THR A 187 0.43 -7.28 -4.11
N HIS A 188 -0.10 -8.47 -3.92
CA HIS A 188 0.15 -9.63 -4.79
C HIS A 188 -1.03 -9.91 -5.74
N GLN A 189 -2.07 -9.06 -5.74
CA GLN A 189 -3.26 -9.20 -6.58
C GLN A 189 -3.27 -8.13 -7.68
N PRO A 190 -3.05 -8.50 -8.96
CA PRO A 190 -3.00 -7.53 -10.06
C PRO A 190 -4.30 -6.72 -10.22
N ASN A 191 -5.46 -7.30 -9.92
CA ASN A 191 -6.74 -6.61 -10.01
C ASN A 191 -6.88 -5.46 -9.00
N HIS A 192 -6.23 -5.51 -7.83
CA HIS A 192 -6.23 -4.39 -6.89
C HIS A 192 -5.48 -3.18 -7.47
N ALA A 193 -4.34 -3.42 -8.12
CA ALA A 193 -3.61 -2.36 -8.81
C ALA A 193 -4.42 -1.82 -9.99
N HIS A 194 -5.00 -2.71 -10.80
CA HIS A 194 -5.82 -2.33 -11.95
C HIS A 194 -7.02 -1.46 -11.56
N ALA A 195 -7.60 -1.70 -10.37
CA ALA A 195 -8.77 -0.99 -9.90
C ALA A 195 -8.49 0.48 -9.51
N VAL A 196 -7.32 0.79 -8.93
CA VAL A 196 -7.11 2.10 -8.29
C VAL A 196 -5.79 2.79 -8.60
N ALA A 197 -4.79 2.07 -9.15
CA ALA A 197 -3.46 2.64 -9.35
C ALA A 197 -3.32 3.32 -10.72
N ASP A 198 -2.58 4.42 -10.77
CA ASP A 198 -2.18 5.11 -12.00
C ASP A 198 -0.99 4.40 -12.65
N ARG A 199 -0.04 4.02 -11.81
CA ARG A 199 1.19 3.33 -12.20
C ARG A 199 1.43 2.11 -11.33
N ALA A 200 2.17 1.16 -11.87
CA ALA A 200 2.59 -0.01 -11.13
C ALA A 200 4.09 -0.23 -11.26
N LEU A 201 4.70 -0.69 -10.17
CA LEU A 201 6.05 -1.20 -10.07
C LEU A 201 5.97 -2.72 -9.90
N LEU A 202 6.48 -3.46 -10.87
CA LEU A 202 6.57 -4.92 -10.83
C LEU A 202 7.95 -5.30 -10.29
N LEU A 203 8.00 -6.12 -9.24
CA LEU A 203 9.23 -6.62 -8.63
C LEU A 203 9.41 -8.10 -8.98
N GLY A 204 10.36 -8.37 -9.86
CA GLY A 204 10.73 -9.70 -10.34
C GLY A 204 11.79 -10.39 -9.50
N ALA A 205 12.40 -11.43 -10.07
CA ALA A 205 13.55 -12.13 -9.50
C ALA A 205 14.85 -11.36 -9.73
N GLU A 206 15.87 -11.62 -8.91
CA GLU A 206 17.25 -11.16 -9.13
C GLU A 206 17.40 -9.65 -9.36
N GLY A 207 16.58 -8.86 -8.69
CA GLY A 207 16.59 -7.39 -8.79
C GLY A 207 15.95 -6.82 -10.05
N GLN A 208 15.34 -7.67 -10.89
CA GLN A 208 14.58 -7.20 -12.06
C GLN A 208 13.34 -6.44 -11.61
N HIS A 209 13.08 -5.33 -12.26
CA HIS A 209 11.88 -4.53 -12.00
C HIS A 209 11.41 -3.80 -13.26
N GLN A 210 10.14 -3.48 -13.28
CA GLN A 210 9.53 -2.68 -14.33
C GLN A 210 8.54 -1.71 -13.72
N ILE A 211 8.61 -0.42 -14.08
CA ILE A 211 7.68 0.60 -13.61
C ILE A 211 7.07 1.36 -14.78
N GLY A 212 5.79 1.65 -14.68
CA GLY A 212 5.09 2.41 -15.73
C GLY A 212 3.60 2.57 -15.47
N PRO A 213 2.88 3.25 -16.37
CA PRO A 213 1.42 3.31 -16.32
C PRO A 213 0.80 1.92 -16.26
N CYS A 214 -0.25 1.74 -15.46
CA CYS A 214 -0.93 0.44 -15.29
C CYS A 214 -1.34 -0.19 -16.64
N ALA A 215 -1.79 0.63 -17.59
CA ALA A 215 -2.16 0.15 -18.93
C ALA A 215 -1.01 -0.52 -19.70
N ARG A 216 0.26 -0.18 -19.38
CA ARG A 216 1.45 -0.72 -20.06
C ARG A 216 2.10 -1.88 -19.31
N VAL A 217 2.00 -1.91 -17.99
CA VAL A 217 2.72 -2.92 -17.18
C VAL A 217 1.81 -4.00 -16.61
N LEU A 218 0.49 -3.77 -16.50
CA LEU A 218 -0.46 -4.78 -16.08
C LEU A 218 -1.00 -5.56 -17.29
N THR A 219 -0.10 -6.20 -18.04
CA THR A 219 -0.42 -6.99 -19.24
C THR A 219 -0.11 -8.46 -18.99
N ALA A 220 -0.68 -9.34 -19.82
CA ALA A 220 -0.42 -10.78 -19.77
C ALA A 220 1.08 -11.09 -19.89
N GLU A 221 1.78 -10.39 -20.80
CA GLU A 221 3.21 -10.57 -21.08
C GLU A 221 4.09 -10.20 -19.89
N CYS A 222 3.70 -9.18 -19.09
CA CYS A 222 4.46 -8.75 -17.92
C CYS A 222 4.10 -9.59 -16.68
N LEU A 223 2.81 -9.89 -16.48
CA LEU A 223 2.33 -10.52 -15.27
C LEU A 223 2.51 -12.04 -15.26
N SER A 224 2.36 -12.72 -16.42
CA SER A 224 2.48 -14.17 -16.45
C SER A 224 3.86 -14.68 -16.04
N PRO A 225 5.00 -14.13 -16.53
CA PRO A 225 6.32 -14.53 -16.05
C PRO A 225 6.57 -14.07 -14.61
N LEU A 226 6.02 -12.92 -14.18
CA LEU A 226 6.20 -12.42 -12.82
C LEU A 226 5.62 -13.37 -11.78
N PHE A 227 4.42 -13.94 -12.04
CA PHE A 227 3.70 -14.81 -11.12
C PHE A 227 3.88 -16.31 -11.39
N ASP A 228 4.65 -16.68 -12.44
CA ASP A 228 4.79 -18.08 -12.92
C ASP A 228 3.42 -18.74 -13.17
N LEU A 229 2.48 -17.95 -13.68
CA LEU A 229 1.10 -18.37 -13.92
C LEU A 229 0.56 -17.60 -15.12
N ALA A 230 -0.11 -18.28 -16.05
CA ALA A 230 -0.75 -17.57 -17.14
C ALA A 230 -1.84 -16.63 -16.61
N ILE A 231 -1.75 -15.38 -16.99
CA ILE A 231 -2.72 -14.34 -16.65
C ILE A 231 -3.21 -13.74 -17.97
N GLU A 232 -4.53 -13.69 -18.15
CA GLU A 232 -5.16 -13.11 -19.33
C GLU A 232 -5.93 -11.84 -18.95
N ARG A 233 -5.93 -10.86 -19.84
CA ARG A 233 -6.78 -9.68 -19.73
C ARG A 233 -8.10 -9.95 -20.46
N VAL A 234 -9.20 -9.91 -19.72
CA VAL A 234 -10.53 -10.20 -20.24
C VAL A 234 -11.40 -8.95 -20.16
N ALA A 235 -12.02 -8.60 -21.29
CA ALA A 235 -13.03 -7.56 -21.33
C ALA A 235 -14.41 -8.19 -21.07
N LEU A 236 -15.15 -7.63 -20.12
CA LEU A 236 -16.50 -8.04 -19.73
C LEU A 236 -17.47 -6.91 -20.04
N GLN A 237 -18.63 -7.23 -20.55
CA GLN A 237 -19.73 -6.29 -20.73
C GLN A 237 -20.80 -6.57 -19.67
N ILE A 238 -20.98 -5.63 -18.73
CA ILE A 238 -21.95 -5.75 -17.63
C ILE A 238 -22.83 -4.49 -17.66
N GLU A 239 -24.14 -4.68 -17.78
CA GLU A 239 -25.13 -3.58 -17.82
C GLU A 239 -24.79 -2.47 -18.85
N GLY A 240 -24.27 -2.86 -20.03
CA GLY A 240 -23.89 -1.93 -21.09
C GLY A 240 -22.58 -1.18 -20.88
N ARG A 241 -21.86 -1.45 -19.79
CA ARG A 241 -20.53 -0.90 -19.49
C ARG A 241 -19.45 -1.95 -19.75
N GLN A 242 -18.34 -1.51 -20.30
CA GLN A 242 -17.17 -2.38 -20.51
C GLN A 242 -16.27 -2.34 -19.26
N PHE A 243 -15.94 -3.51 -18.76
CA PHE A 243 -14.99 -3.72 -17.65
C PHE A 243 -13.84 -4.58 -18.16
N GLU A 244 -12.66 -4.34 -17.62
CA GLU A 244 -11.50 -5.19 -17.86
C GLU A 244 -11.06 -5.83 -16.55
N THR A 245 -10.66 -7.09 -16.59
CA THR A 245 -10.14 -7.82 -15.45
C THR A 245 -8.99 -8.71 -15.85
N LEU A 246 -8.09 -8.98 -14.90
CA LEU A 246 -6.95 -9.87 -15.08
C LEU A 246 -7.30 -11.23 -14.46
N VAL A 247 -7.38 -12.26 -15.28
CA VAL A 247 -7.82 -13.59 -14.87
C VAL A 247 -6.62 -14.54 -14.83
N PRO A 248 -6.24 -15.04 -13.65
CA PRO A 248 -5.23 -16.09 -13.55
C PRO A 248 -5.81 -17.43 -14.02
N LEU A 249 -5.11 -18.11 -14.91
CA LEU A 249 -5.51 -19.43 -15.46
C LEU A 249 -4.77 -20.53 -14.71
N TYR A 250 -5.40 -21.09 -13.69
CA TYR A 250 -4.81 -22.17 -12.88
C TYR A 250 -4.64 -23.46 -13.70
N ARG A 251 -3.56 -24.22 -13.45
CA ARG A 251 -3.22 -25.45 -14.19
C ARG A 251 -4.38 -26.46 -14.21
N SER A 252 -5.09 -26.62 -13.11
CA SER A 252 -6.27 -27.49 -13.00
C SER A 252 -7.43 -27.10 -13.91
N GLN A 253 -7.49 -25.87 -14.40
CA GLN A 253 -8.51 -25.40 -15.35
C GLN A 253 -8.11 -25.71 -16.80
N ARG A 254 -6.79 -25.73 -17.10
CA ARG A 254 -6.28 -26.04 -18.46
C ARG A 254 -6.45 -27.52 -18.82
N GLU A 255 -6.34 -28.41 -17.83
CA GLU A 255 -6.45 -29.86 -18.05
C GLU A 255 -7.89 -30.32 -18.31
N ARG A 256 -8.91 -29.63 -17.81
CA ARG A 256 -10.33 -29.97 -17.98
C ARG A 256 -10.92 -29.68 -19.37
N HIS A 257 -10.22 -28.94 -20.20
CA HIS A 257 -10.67 -28.60 -21.57
C HIS A 257 -10.04 -29.46 -22.64
N HIS A 258 -9.30 -30.54 -22.28
CA HIS A 258 -8.74 -31.52 -23.22
C HIS A 258 -9.41 -32.91 -23.10
N GLU A 259 -10.51 -33.04 -22.37
CA GLU A 259 -11.46 -34.16 -22.40
C GLU A 259 -12.77 -33.72 -23.10
#